data_a93241dd1b3a8a06f6277e7966cae6b1
#
_entry.id   a93241dd1b3a8a06f6277e7966cae6b1
#
_cell.length_a   1.000
_cell.length_b   1.000
_cell.length_c   1.000
_cell.angle_alpha   90.00
_cell.angle_beta   90.00
_cell.angle_gamma   90.00
#
_symmetry.space_group_name_H-M   'P 1'
#
loop_
_entity.id
_entity.type
_entity.pdbx_description
1 polymer ?
#
loop_
_entity_poly.entity_id
_entity_poly.type
_entity_poly.pdbx_seq_one_letter_code
_entity_poly.pdbx_strand_id
1 'polypeptide(L)'
;SRPDPNGHPMPRLAHRALAAACLVAVSALSTVALACTGISLSAGDGSVVTARTVEWALSDASHDRLMLFPRGHRFTGRTPEGENGHAWTGRHGFVSLMAYGEPYGPDGLNEAGLYVGMYYFPDFARFAPFEPARRSQSLSVGDYMQWMLSSFSTVAEVREHLRDVTVVNVEDPRFGGAPLPFHWKVADASGAAIIIEIIEGGQVKVHDALLGVVTNSPTYDWHLTNLRNHIGLSPAAEKPITIDGRTFSPLGAGTGLRGLPGDFTPPARFVRAVALTASARPLKDGPEAVFEAFRILDSFNFTVGSTGAPEQRAEDIVSATQITTAADLRNRVFYFHSMWDRQVRKLDLKSIDFSRIEKTVLESGASRTQTVRELRVGEG
;
A
#
# COMPACT_ATOMS: atom_id res chain seq x y z
N SER A 1 -75.50 21.57 -8.55
CA SER A 1 -75.22 20.32 -9.24
C SER A 1 -74.72 19.30 -8.24
N ARG A 2 -75.31 18.11 -8.31
CA ARG A 2 -75.21 17.00 -7.35
C ARG A 2 -73.88 16.26 -7.42
N PRO A 3 -73.39 15.65 -6.30
CA PRO A 3 -72.16 14.76 -6.32
C PRO A 3 -72.55 13.33 -6.73
N ASP A 4 -71.64 12.70 -7.45
CA ASP A 4 -71.69 11.32 -7.93
C ASP A 4 -71.43 10.31 -6.77
N PRO A 5 -72.22 9.23 -6.60
CA PRO A 5 -72.16 8.35 -5.43
C PRO A 5 -71.37 7.05 -5.63
N ASN A 6 -70.42 6.93 -6.54
CA ASN A 6 -69.70 5.67 -6.80
C ASN A 6 -68.16 5.81 -6.78
N GLY A 7 -67.62 6.33 -5.68
CA GLY A 7 -66.15 6.32 -5.41
C GLY A 7 -65.72 5.07 -4.69
N HIS A 8 -65.24 4.03 -5.42
CA HIS A 8 -64.54 2.90 -4.80
C HIS A 8 -63.12 3.32 -4.36
N PRO A 9 -62.73 3.08 -3.10
CA PRO A 9 -61.38 3.35 -2.68
C PRO A 9 -60.42 2.26 -3.21
N MET A 10 -59.46 2.65 -4.00
CA MET A 10 -58.34 1.81 -4.37
C MET A 10 -57.45 1.52 -3.15
N PRO A 11 -56.99 0.27 -2.94
CA PRO A 11 -56.19 -0.06 -1.76
C PRO A 11 -54.77 0.48 -1.88
N ARG A 12 -54.45 1.41 -0.97
CA ARG A 12 -53.07 2.00 -0.81
C ARG A 12 -52.07 1.07 -0.15
N LEU A 13 -52.27 -0.23 -0.19
CA LEU A 13 -51.41 -1.23 0.50
C LEU A 13 -50.38 -1.92 -0.38
N ALA A 14 -50.44 -1.78 -1.71
CA ALA A 14 -49.52 -2.50 -2.60
C ALA A 14 -48.19 -1.77 -2.84
N HIS A 15 -48.07 -0.49 -2.54
CA HIS A 15 -46.85 0.27 -2.83
C HIS A 15 -45.82 0.33 -1.67
N ARG A 16 -46.22 -0.09 -0.47
CA ARG A 16 -45.30 -0.14 0.69
C ARG A 16 -44.57 -1.48 0.81
N ALA A 17 -45.02 -2.53 0.19
CA ALA A 17 -44.37 -3.84 0.23
C ALA A 17 -43.22 -3.99 -0.78
N LEU A 18 -43.25 -3.24 -1.90
CA LEU A 18 -42.15 -3.29 -2.89
C LEU A 18 -40.97 -2.38 -2.49
N ALA A 19 -41.18 -1.32 -1.73
CA ALA A 19 -40.09 -0.47 -1.24
C ALA A 19 -39.30 -1.09 -0.08
N ALA A 20 -39.93 -2.00 0.71
CA ALA A 20 -39.27 -2.70 1.80
C ALA A 20 -38.44 -3.92 1.33
N ALA A 21 -38.80 -4.51 0.19
CA ALA A 21 -38.08 -5.67 -0.36
C ALA A 21 -36.78 -5.30 -1.11
N CYS A 22 -36.65 -4.05 -1.57
CA CYS A 22 -35.39 -3.57 -2.20
C CYS A 22 -34.37 -3.02 -1.20
N LEU A 23 -34.73 -2.81 0.06
CA LEU A 23 -33.80 -2.29 1.09
C LEU A 23 -33.12 -3.39 1.94
N VAL A 24 -33.45 -4.65 1.75
CA VAL A 24 -32.88 -5.78 2.54
C VAL A 24 -31.82 -6.57 1.79
N ALA A 25 -31.56 -6.28 0.53
CA ALA A 25 -30.56 -7.00 -0.29
C ALA A 25 -29.24 -6.24 -0.51
N VAL A 26 -29.01 -5.11 0.21
CA VAL A 26 -27.71 -4.42 0.25
C VAL A 26 -27.14 -4.55 1.67
N SER A 27 -27.23 -5.73 2.25
CA SER A 27 -26.55 -6.04 3.50
C SER A 27 -25.15 -6.62 3.20
N ALA A 28 -24.16 -5.77 3.48
CA ALA A 28 -22.84 -6.17 3.96
C ALA A 28 -21.97 -7.03 3.01
N LEU A 29 -21.62 -6.51 1.87
CA LEU A 29 -20.20 -6.53 1.53
C LEU A 29 -19.62 -5.25 2.14
N SER A 30 -19.29 -5.29 3.41
CA SER A 30 -18.35 -4.33 3.99
C SER A 30 -17.09 -4.49 3.16
N THR A 31 -16.89 -3.62 2.19
CA THR A 31 -15.62 -3.53 1.47
C THR A 31 -14.60 -3.25 2.54
N VAL A 32 -13.82 -4.27 2.87
CA VAL A 32 -12.68 -4.13 3.77
C VAL A 32 -11.86 -2.97 3.20
N ALA A 33 -11.89 -1.84 3.90
CA ALA A 33 -11.20 -0.63 3.46
C ALA A 33 -9.70 -0.81 3.72
N LEU A 34 -9.07 -1.70 2.95
CA LEU A 34 -7.64 -1.89 2.96
C LEU A 34 -7.01 -0.71 2.24
N ALA A 35 -6.17 0.00 2.92
CA ALA A 35 -5.54 1.20 2.41
C ALA A 35 -4.02 1.08 2.54
N CYS A 36 -3.31 1.73 1.65
CA CYS A 36 -1.86 1.77 1.64
C CYS A 36 -1.42 3.11 1.08
N THR A 37 -0.38 3.71 1.63
CA THR A 37 0.25 4.91 1.05
C THR A 37 1.74 4.67 0.93
N GLY A 38 2.26 4.72 -0.28
CA GLY A 38 3.70 4.60 -0.57
C GLY A 38 4.26 5.91 -1.10
N ILE A 39 5.47 6.24 -0.65
CA ILE A 39 6.23 7.43 -1.08
C ILE A 39 7.66 7.05 -1.43
N SER A 40 8.38 7.94 -2.12
CA SER A 40 9.84 7.86 -2.25
C SER A 40 10.46 9.22 -2.00
N LEU A 41 11.65 9.21 -1.39
CA LEU A 41 12.49 10.39 -1.15
C LEU A 41 13.90 10.12 -1.63
N SER A 42 14.56 11.14 -2.13
CA SER A 42 15.98 11.11 -2.51
C SER A 42 16.81 11.97 -1.58
N ALA A 43 18.04 11.56 -1.27
CA ALA A 43 18.98 12.30 -0.45
C ALA A 43 20.21 12.77 -1.24
N GLY A 44 20.93 13.74 -0.70
CA GLY A 44 22.09 14.37 -1.36
C GLY A 44 23.29 13.44 -1.56
N ASP A 45 23.39 12.36 -0.77
CA ASP A 45 24.41 11.31 -0.96
C ASP A 45 24.05 10.30 -2.06
N GLY A 46 22.90 10.48 -2.73
CA GLY A 46 22.38 9.60 -3.75
C GLY A 46 21.59 8.39 -3.19
N SER A 47 21.28 8.38 -1.89
CA SER A 47 20.37 7.40 -1.32
C SER A 47 18.96 7.65 -1.81
N VAL A 48 18.24 6.55 -2.08
CA VAL A 48 16.82 6.54 -2.43
C VAL A 48 16.09 5.71 -1.38
N VAL A 49 15.13 6.32 -0.73
CA VAL A 49 14.29 5.68 0.28
C VAL A 49 12.88 5.55 -0.25
N THR A 50 12.36 4.32 -0.30
CA THR A 50 10.93 4.08 -0.50
C THR A 50 10.31 3.65 0.82
N ALA A 51 9.14 4.19 1.14
CA ALA A 51 8.49 3.97 2.42
C ALA A 51 6.97 3.86 2.25
N ARG A 52 6.30 3.20 3.18
CA ARG A 52 4.84 3.04 3.12
C ARG A 52 4.19 2.86 4.48
N THR A 53 2.91 3.16 4.54
CA THR A 53 2.00 2.65 5.59
C THR A 53 1.29 1.39 5.11
N VAL A 54 0.94 0.52 6.05
CA VAL A 54 0.13 -0.69 5.82
C VAL A 54 -1.11 -0.60 6.69
N GLU A 55 -2.23 -0.35 6.06
CA GLU A 55 -3.55 -0.35 6.68
C GLU A 55 -4.22 -1.69 6.41
N TRP A 56 -4.50 -2.42 7.47
CA TRP A 56 -5.05 -3.77 7.39
C TRP A 56 -5.98 -4.08 8.56
N ALA A 57 -6.72 -5.19 8.47
CA ALA A 57 -7.58 -5.66 9.54
C ALA A 57 -6.77 -6.01 10.80
N LEU A 58 -7.25 -5.62 11.98
CA LEU A 58 -6.58 -5.90 13.27
C LEU A 58 -6.57 -7.39 13.62
N SER A 59 -7.39 -8.21 12.95
CA SER A 59 -7.38 -9.66 13.08
C SER A 59 -6.09 -10.32 12.54
N ASP A 60 -5.37 -9.66 11.63
CA ASP A 60 -4.08 -10.16 11.16
C ASP A 60 -2.95 -9.67 12.08
N ALA A 61 -2.31 -10.64 12.73
CA ALA A 61 -1.23 -10.40 13.69
C ALA A 61 0.16 -10.67 13.14
N SER A 62 0.29 -10.98 11.85
CA SER A 62 1.56 -11.48 11.29
C SER A 62 2.46 -10.41 10.70
N HIS A 63 2.01 -9.16 10.58
CA HIS A 63 2.76 -8.06 9.96
C HIS A 63 4.04 -7.63 10.71
N ASP A 64 4.28 -8.13 11.90
CA ASP A 64 5.49 -7.87 12.67
C ASP A 64 6.59 -8.92 12.46
N ARG A 65 6.40 -9.86 11.52
CA ARG A 65 7.37 -10.89 11.18
C ARG A 65 7.94 -10.69 9.79
N LEU A 66 9.20 -11.05 9.65
CA LEU A 66 9.92 -10.99 8.39
C LEU A 66 10.27 -12.40 7.93
N MET A 67 10.09 -12.68 6.65
CA MET A 67 10.58 -13.90 6.02
C MET A 67 11.88 -13.57 5.27
N LEU A 68 12.93 -14.32 5.56
CA LEU A 68 14.19 -14.26 4.85
C LEU A 68 14.29 -15.45 3.91
N PHE A 69 14.62 -15.18 2.65
CA PHE A 69 14.89 -16.20 1.65
C PHE A 69 16.37 -16.20 1.27
N PRO A 70 17.03 -17.37 1.24
CA PRO A 70 18.42 -17.47 0.81
C PRO A 70 18.53 -17.30 -0.71
N ARG A 71 19.74 -16.97 -1.15
CA ARG A 71 20.14 -17.11 -2.55
C ARG A 71 20.07 -18.58 -2.97
N GLY A 72 19.63 -18.87 -4.19
CA GLY A 72 19.48 -20.24 -4.67
C GLY A 72 18.24 -20.97 -4.19
N HIS A 73 17.33 -20.30 -3.44
CA HIS A 73 16.04 -20.90 -3.06
C HIS A 73 15.23 -21.27 -4.31
N ARG A 74 14.62 -22.46 -4.28
CA ARG A 74 13.76 -22.93 -5.37
C ARG A 74 12.33 -22.58 -5.06
N PHE A 75 11.66 -21.98 -6.00
CA PHE A 75 10.26 -21.59 -5.93
C PHE A 75 9.44 -22.36 -6.96
N THR A 76 8.18 -22.58 -6.64
CA THR A 76 7.17 -23.07 -7.57
C THR A 76 5.93 -22.20 -7.40
N GLY A 77 5.47 -21.61 -8.48
CA GLY A 77 4.31 -20.74 -8.48
C GLY A 77 3.02 -21.50 -8.19
N ARG A 78 2.07 -20.81 -7.55
CA ARG A 78 0.72 -21.33 -7.30
C ARG A 78 -0.18 -21.05 -8.48
N THR A 79 -1.00 -22.05 -8.79
CA THR A 79 -2.12 -21.97 -9.74
C THR A 79 -3.40 -22.45 -9.05
N PRO A 80 -4.58 -22.35 -9.67
CA PRO A 80 -5.81 -22.95 -9.13
C PRO A 80 -5.72 -24.45 -8.86
N GLU A 81 -4.76 -25.13 -9.48
CA GLU A 81 -4.53 -26.59 -9.32
C GLU A 81 -3.48 -26.93 -8.26
N GLY A 82 -2.92 -25.91 -7.55
CA GLY A 82 -1.91 -26.09 -6.51
C GLY A 82 -0.55 -25.48 -6.84
N GLU A 83 0.51 -25.92 -6.13
CA GLU A 83 1.89 -25.46 -6.35
C GLU A 83 2.53 -26.18 -7.55
N ASN A 84 2.13 -25.84 -8.75
CA ASN A 84 2.52 -26.51 -9.98
C ASN A 84 2.74 -25.53 -11.15
N GLY A 85 2.85 -24.23 -10.87
CA GLY A 85 3.05 -23.16 -11.84
C GLY A 85 4.48 -22.99 -12.30
N HIS A 86 4.87 -21.75 -12.59
CA HIS A 86 6.23 -21.40 -12.97
C HIS A 86 7.24 -21.80 -11.88
N ALA A 87 8.28 -22.51 -12.26
CA ALA A 87 9.35 -22.90 -11.36
C ALA A 87 10.63 -22.08 -11.67
N TRP A 88 11.24 -21.53 -10.62
CA TRP A 88 12.48 -20.76 -10.78
C TRP A 88 13.42 -20.94 -9.58
N THR A 89 14.66 -20.54 -9.77
CA THR A 89 15.65 -20.48 -8.70
C THR A 89 16.04 -19.04 -8.44
N GLY A 90 15.94 -18.58 -7.20
CA GLY A 90 16.24 -17.22 -6.80
C GLY A 90 17.72 -16.89 -6.99
N ARG A 91 18.01 -15.84 -7.77
CA ARG A 91 19.35 -15.29 -7.97
C ARG A 91 19.78 -14.44 -6.77
N HIS A 92 18.83 -13.82 -6.10
CA HIS A 92 19.04 -12.93 -4.96
C HIS A 92 18.32 -13.44 -3.71
N GLY A 93 19.00 -13.29 -2.56
CA GLY A 93 18.34 -13.38 -1.27
C GLY A 93 17.55 -12.10 -0.99
N PHE A 94 16.48 -12.21 -0.22
CA PHE A 94 15.64 -11.08 0.11
C PHE A 94 14.95 -11.24 1.46
N VAL A 95 14.48 -10.12 1.99
CA VAL A 95 13.55 -10.05 3.12
C VAL A 95 12.18 -9.62 2.62
N SER A 96 11.12 -10.20 3.16
CA SER A 96 9.75 -9.78 2.95
C SER A 96 8.99 -9.70 4.27
N LEU A 97 8.15 -8.69 4.46
CA LEU A 97 7.15 -8.74 5.51
C LEU A 97 6.24 -9.95 5.29
N MET A 98 5.74 -10.50 6.36
CA MET A 98 4.73 -11.56 6.30
C MET A 98 3.33 -10.97 6.47
N ALA A 99 2.34 -11.62 5.87
CA ALA A 99 0.93 -11.34 6.08
C ALA A 99 0.14 -12.65 6.13
N TYR A 100 -0.77 -12.80 7.09
CA TYR A 100 -1.58 -14.01 7.28
C TYR A 100 -0.78 -15.32 7.36
N GLY A 101 0.45 -15.25 7.84
CA GLY A 101 1.34 -16.42 7.91
C GLY A 101 1.98 -16.82 6.57
N GLU A 102 1.64 -16.12 5.48
CA GLU A 102 2.26 -16.33 4.18
C GLU A 102 3.71 -15.84 4.16
N PRO A 103 4.58 -16.44 3.35
CA PRO A 103 5.99 -16.04 3.25
C PRO A 103 6.21 -14.77 2.43
N TYR A 104 5.17 -14.07 2.09
CA TYR A 104 5.15 -12.76 1.42
C TYR A 104 4.13 -11.85 2.11
N GLY A 105 4.22 -10.59 1.85
CA GLY A 105 3.33 -9.61 2.47
C GLY A 105 3.39 -8.27 1.76
N PRO A 106 3.17 -7.17 2.50
CA PRO A 106 3.03 -5.85 1.90
C PRO A 106 4.22 -5.39 1.09
N ASP A 107 5.46 -5.69 1.52
CA ASP A 107 6.68 -5.29 0.81
C ASP A 107 7.89 -6.14 1.18
N GLY A 108 8.95 -5.99 0.37
CA GLY A 108 10.23 -6.62 0.57
C GLY A 108 11.36 -5.89 -0.14
N LEU A 109 12.58 -6.26 0.26
CA LEU A 109 13.84 -5.72 -0.25
C LEU A 109 14.82 -6.86 -0.50
N ASN A 110 15.48 -6.87 -1.65
CA ASN A 110 16.51 -7.86 -1.91
C ASN A 110 17.92 -7.31 -1.67
N GLU A 111 18.91 -8.23 -1.66
CA GLU A 111 20.32 -7.93 -1.43
C GLU A 111 20.99 -7.08 -2.52
N ALA A 112 20.34 -6.91 -3.69
CA ALA A 112 20.79 -6.01 -4.75
C ALA A 112 20.24 -4.57 -4.58
N GLY A 113 19.23 -4.37 -3.72
CA GLY A 113 18.59 -3.07 -3.50
C GLY A 113 17.32 -2.88 -4.32
N LEU A 114 16.75 -3.95 -4.87
CA LEU A 114 15.43 -3.91 -5.49
C LEU A 114 14.34 -4.05 -4.41
N TYR A 115 13.40 -3.12 -4.41
CA TYR A 115 12.20 -3.13 -3.58
C TYR A 115 10.99 -3.52 -4.41
N VAL A 116 10.11 -4.32 -3.83
CA VAL A 116 8.76 -4.60 -4.37
C VAL A 116 7.75 -4.44 -3.25
N GLY A 117 6.74 -3.61 -3.49
CA GLY A 117 5.61 -3.43 -2.58
C GLY A 117 4.29 -3.78 -3.26
N MET A 118 3.39 -4.45 -2.54
CA MET A 118 2.03 -4.75 -2.96
C MET A 118 1.06 -3.75 -2.33
N TYR A 119 0.13 -3.23 -3.13
CA TYR A 119 -0.87 -2.26 -2.71
C TYR A 119 -2.26 -2.76 -3.12
N TYR A 120 -3.22 -2.67 -2.21
CA TYR A 120 -4.58 -3.14 -2.45
C TYR A 120 -5.24 -2.35 -3.59
N PHE A 121 -5.78 -3.09 -4.57
CA PHE A 121 -6.26 -2.53 -5.84
C PHE A 121 -7.62 -3.15 -6.24
N PRO A 122 -8.63 -3.07 -5.34
CA PRO A 122 -9.93 -3.65 -5.56
C PRO A 122 -10.61 -3.00 -6.77
N ASP A 123 -11.58 -3.71 -7.35
CA ASP A 123 -12.39 -3.33 -8.50
C ASP A 123 -11.64 -3.20 -9.84
N PHE A 124 -10.34 -2.95 -9.82
CA PHE A 124 -9.52 -2.76 -11.02
C PHE A 124 -8.60 -3.95 -11.31
N ALA A 125 -8.03 -4.60 -10.29
CA ALA A 125 -7.22 -5.80 -10.50
C ALA A 125 -8.06 -6.89 -11.19
N ARG A 126 -7.60 -7.34 -12.35
CA ARG A 126 -8.22 -8.41 -13.14
C ARG A 126 -7.12 -9.22 -13.81
N PHE A 127 -6.78 -10.35 -13.18
CA PHE A 127 -5.72 -11.23 -13.64
C PHE A 127 -6.20 -12.13 -14.79
N ALA A 128 -5.25 -12.76 -15.45
CA ALA A 128 -5.57 -13.68 -16.52
C ALA A 128 -6.32 -14.92 -16.01
N PRO A 129 -7.25 -15.49 -16.77
CA PRO A 129 -7.77 -16.80 -16.49
C PRO A 129 -6.62 -17.84 -16.56
N PHE A 130 -6.69 -18.85 -15.71
CA PHE A 130 -5.70 -19.93 -15.72
C PHE A 130 -5.93 -20.84 -16.93
N GLU A 131 -4.85 -21.10 -17.67
CA GLU A 131 -4.82 -22.04 -18.79
C GLU A 131 -3.86 -23.20 -18.46
N PRO A 132 -4.33 -24.44 -18.29
CA PRO A 132 -3.46 -25.59 -17.95
C PRO A 132 -2.29 -25.80 -18.91
N ALA A 133 -2.48 -25.49 -20.20
CA ALA A 133 -1.42 -25.59 -21.21
C ALA A 133 -0.26 -24.60 -20.98
N ARG A 134 -0.52 -23.49 -20.27
CA ARG A 134 0.46 -22.44 -19.94
C ARG A 134 0.86 -22.44 -18.46
N ARG A 135 0.57 -23.52 -17.76
CA ARG A 135 0.87 -23.65 -16.32
C ARG A 135 2.30 -23.30 -15.95
N SER A 136 3.30 -23.75 -16.74
CA SER A 136 4.71 -23.47 -16.49
C SER A 136 5.12 -21.99 -16.58
N GLN A 137 4.22 -21.12 -16.99
CA GLN A 137 4.39 -19.65 -17.01
C GLN A 137 3.48 -18.95 -16.00
N SER A 138 2.67 -19.68 -15.24
CA SER A 138 1.64 -19.12 -14.36
C SER A 138 2.15 -18.92 -12.94
N LEU A 139 1.79 -17.78 -12.34
CA LEU A 139 2.10 -17.39 -10.96
C LEU A 139 0.85 -16.83 -10.26
N SER A 140 0.76 -16.98 -8.96
CA SER A 140 -0.17 -16.20 -8.14
C SER A 140 0.34 -14.77 -7.91
N VAL A 141 -0.52 -13.92 -7.35
CA VAL A 141 -0.19 -12.53 -7.00
C VAL A 141 0.99 -12.43 -6.03
N GLY A 142 1.03 -13.28 -5.00
CA GLY A 142 2.12 -13.32 -4.03
C GLY A 142 3.42 -13.86 -4.64
N ASP A 143 3.33 -14.90 -5.46
CA ASP A 143 4.50 -15.48 -6.15
C ASP A 143 5.14 -14.47 -7.10
N TYR A 144 4.34 -13.61 -7.74
CA TYR A 144 4.86 -12.58 -8.64
C TYR A 144 5.77 -11.58 -7.92
N MET A 145 5.43 -11.20 -6.70
CA MET A 145 6.30 -10.40 -5.85
C MET A 145 7.61 -11.14 -5.52
N GLN A 146 7.52 -12.41 -5.10
CA GLN A 146 8.69 -13.22 -4.77
C GLN A 146 9.58 -13.46 -5.99
N TRP A 147 8.98 -13.66 -7.16
CA TRP A 147 9.70 -13.81 -8.42
C TRP A 147 10.50 -12.55 -8.76
N MET A 148 9.88 -11.37 -8.66
CA MET A 148 10.59 -10.11 -8.89
C MET A 148 11.74 -9.91 -7.91
N LEU A 149 11.50 -10.09 -6.60
CA LEU A 149 12.52 -9.90 -5.55
C LEU A 149 13.68 -10.88 -5.68
N SER A 150 13.40 -12.12 -6.02
CA SER A 150 14.45 -13.15 -6.09
C SER A 150 15.20 -13.20 -7.42
N SER A 151 14.64 -12.65 -8.51
CA SER A 151 15.20 -12.80 -9.85
C SER A 151 15.96 -11.58 -10.35
N PHE A 152 15.59 -10.36 -9.93
CA PHE A 152 16.06 -9.12 -10.57
C PHE A 152 16.80 -8.20 -9.59
N SER A 153 17.69 -7.37 -10.15
CA SER A 153 18.47 -6.37 -9.42
C SER A 153 17.95 -4.95 -9.65
N THR A 154 17.30 -4.71 -10.79
CA THR A 154 16.92 -3.37 -11.22
C THR A 154 15.50 -3.32 -11.79
N VAL A 155 14.91 -2.12 -11.77
CA VAL A 155 13.63 -1.84 -12.43
C VAL A 155 13.70 -2.13 -13.94
N ALA A 156 14.85 -1.89 -14.57
CA ALA A 156 15.04 -2.17 -15.99
C ALA A 156 14.92 -3.68 -16.29
N GLU A 157 15.60 -4.53 -15.50
CA GLU A 157 15.47 -5.99 -15.61
C GLU A 157 14.01 -6.44 -15.39
N VAL A 158 13.34 -5.92 -14.36
CA VAL A 158 11.91 -6.24 -14.13
C VAL A 158 11.08 -5.89 -15.37
N ARG A 159 11.23 -4.67 -15.91
CA ARG A 159 10.47 -4.20 -17.08
C ARG A 159 10.67 -5.08 -18.31
N GLU A 160 11.88 -5.57 -18.53
CA GLU A 160 12.23 -6.45 -19.65
C GLU A 160 11.51 -7.79 -19.55
N HIS A 161 11.39 -8.33 -18.33
CA HIS A 161 10.91 -9.69 -18.08
C HIS A 161 9.44 -9.80 -17.64
N LEU A 162 8.70 -8.69 -17.49
CA LEU A 162 7.32 -8.70 -16.99
C LEU A 162 6.37 -9.66 -17.69
N ARG A 163 6.66 -10.01 -18.95
CA ARG A 163 5.81 -10.86 -19.80
C ARG A 163 6.29 -12.30 -19.90
N ASP A 164 7.36 -12.66 -19.24
CA ASP A 164 7.88 -14.04 -19.22
C ASP A 164 6.99 -14.97 -18.43
N VAL A 165 6.22 -14.38 -17.52
CA VAL A 165 5.24 -15.06 -16.66
C VAL A 165 3.86 -14.39 -16.76
N THR A 166 2.84 -15.13 -16.34
CA THR A 166 1.46 -14.65 -16.32
C THR A 166 0.90 -14.77 -14.91
N VAL A 167 0.44 -13.67 -14.34
CA VAL A 167 -0.30 -13.71 -13.08
C VAL A 167 -1.72 -14.17 -13.38
N VAL A 168 -2.11 -15.27 -12.75
CA VAL A 168 -3.42 -15.92 -12.96
C VAL A 168 -4.31 -15.78 -11.73
N ASN A 169 -5.61 -15.96 -11.95
CA ASN A 169 -6.58 -15.99 -10.87
C ASN A 169 -6.33 -17.23 -9.99
N VAL A 170 -5.91 -17.01 -8.74
CA VAL A 170 -5.86 -18.04 -7.70
C VAL A 170 -6.78 -17.58 -6.59
N GLU A 171 -7.80 -18.36 -6.28
CA GLU A 171 -8.78 -18.02 -5.26
C GLU A 171 -8.14 -17.96 -3.88
N ASP A 172 -8.55 -16.96 -3.10
CA ASP A 172 -8.14 -16.82 -1.70
C ASP A 172 -9.39 -16.76 -0.80
N PRO A 173 -9.58 -17.73 0.09
CA PRO A 173 -10.75 -17.75 0.98
C PRO A 173 -10.90 -16.52 1.84
N ARG A 174 -9.79 -15.82 2.18
CA ARG A 174 -9.77 -14.58 2.97
C ARG A 174 -10.45 -13.42 2.23
N PHE A 175 -10.55 -13.51 0.91
CA PHE A 175 -11.20 -12.52 0.05
C PHE A 175 -12.49 -13.08 -0.59
N GLY A 176 -13.16 -14.00 0.11
CA GLY A 176 -14.42 -14.57 -0.36
C GLY A 176 -14.28 -15.44 -1.62
N GLY A 177 -13.10 -16.03 -1.84
CA GLY A 177 -12.80 -16.83 -3.03
C GLY A 177 -12.34 -16.00 -4.24
N ALA A 178 -12.25 -14.68 -4.11
CA ALA A 178 -11.63 -13.85 -5.15
C ALA A 178 -10.09 -13.89 -5.06
N PRO A 179 -9.36 -13.69 -6.17
CA PRO A 179 -7.92 -13.49 -6.13
C PRO A 179 -7.55 -12.26 -5.31
N LEU A 180 -6.35 -12.26 -4.73
CA LEU A 180 -5.80 -11.10 -4.02
C LEU A 180 -5.72 -9.89 -4.97
N PRO A 181 -6.53 -8.83 -4.77
CA PRO A 181 -6.58 -7.70 -5.71
C PRO A 181 -5.48 -6.69 -5.39
N PHE A 182 -4.28 -6.92 -5.88
CA PHE A 182 -3.12 -6.03 -5.67
C PHE A 182 -2.55 -5.52 -6.99
N HIS A 183 -1.86 -4.39 -6.90
CA HIS A 183 -0.90 -3.88 -7.87
C HIS A 183 0.44 -3.66 -7.18
N TRP A 184 1.52 -3.42 -7.94
CA TRP A 184 2.86 -3.42 -7.40
C TRP A 184 3.58 -2.10 -7.68
N LYS A 185 4.36 -1.63 -6.70
CA LYS A 185 5.43 -0.66 -6.90
C LYS A 185 6.76 -1.39 -6.86
N VAL A 186 7.58 -1.17 -7.87
CA VAL A 186 8.96 -1.65 -7.91
C VAL A 186 9.90 -0.45 -7.97
N ALA A 187 10.95 -0.46 -7.15
CA ALA A 187 11.94 0.61 -7.13
C ALA A 187 13.34 0.04 -6.90
N ASP A 188 14.36 0.71 -7.40
CA ASP A 188 15.75 0.30 -7.24
C ASP A 188 16.68 1.43 -6.76
N ALA A 189 17.93 1.08 -6.48
CA ALA A 189 18.94 2.00 -5.94
C ALA A 189 19.33 3.14 -6.90
N SER A 190 18.97 3.08 -8.17
CA SER A 190 19.19 4.17 -9.13
C SER A 190 18.18 5.31 -8.99
N GLY A 191 17.08 5.07 -8.27
CA GLY A 191 15.93 5.96 -8.17
C GLY A 191 14.85 5.67 -9.21
N ALA A 192 15.05 4.71 -10.11
CA ALA A 192 14.01 4.24 -11.00
C ALA A 192 12.88 3.58 -10.20
N ALA A 193 11.64 3.90 -10.56
CA ALA A 193 10.47 3.29 -9.96
C ALA A 193 9.35 3.14 -10.99
N ILE A 194 8.61 2.03 -10.87
CA ILE A 194 7.44 1.74 -11.71
C ILE A 194 6.27 1.26 -10.87
N ILE A 195 5.07 1.50 -11.40
CA ILE A 195 3.83 0.88 -10.93
C ILE A 195 3.39 -0.14 -11.99
N ILE A 196 3.11 -1.34 -11.53
CA ILE A 196 2.63 -2.45 -12.38
C ILE A 196 1.19 -2.72 -11.99
N GLU A 197 0.27 -2.56 -12.94
CA GLU A 197 -1.15 -2.86 -12.80
C GLU A 197 -1.52 -3.98 -13.78
N ILE A 198 -2.24 -4.99 -13.29
CA ILE A 198 -2.79 -6.05 -14.13
C ILE A 198 -4.31 -5.92 -14.10
N ILE A 199 -4.87 -5.52 -15.23
CA ILE A 199 -6.28 -5.16 -15.39
C ILE A 199 -6.88 -5.90 -16.60
N GLU A 200 -8.17 -5.77 -16.79
CA GLU A 200 -8.87 -6.25 -17.99
C GLU A 200 -8.56 -7.70 -18.39
N GLY A 201 -8.47 -8.61 -17.37
CA GLY A 201 -8.24 -10.04 -17.64
C GLY A 201 -6.79 -10.40 -17.98
N GLY A 202 -5.82 -9.70 -17.40
CA GLY A 202 -4.40 -10.02 -17.54
C GLY A 202 -3.58 -9.01 -18.33
N GLN A 203 -4.17 -7.88 -18.74
CA GLN A 203 -3.42 -6.82 -19.40
C GLN A 203 -2.46 -6.16 -18.39
N VAL A 204 -1.16 -6.26 -18.65
CA VAL A 204 -0.11 -5.62 -17.86
C VAL A 204 0.09 -4.19 -18.33
N LYS A 205 -0.22 -3.23 -17.44
CA LYS A 205 0.12 -1.81 -17.60
C LYS A 205 1.28 -1.45 -16.71
N VAL A 206 2.22 -0.69 -17.24
CA VAL A 206 3.42 -0.24 -16.52
C VAL A 206 3.51 1.27 -16.62
N HIS A 207 3.56 1.93 -15.50
CA HIS A 207 3.69 3.39 -15.39
C HIS A 207 5.03 3.74 -14.75
N ASP A 208 5.70 4.76 -15.24
CA ASP A 208 6.83 5.35 -14.52
C ASP A 208 6.31 6.08 -13.28
N ALA A 209 6.82 5.72 -12.11
CA ALA A 209 6.41 6.33 -10.85
C ALA A 209 7.20 7.61 -10.57
N LEU A 210 7.14 8.59 -11.47
CA LEU A 210 7.95 9.82 -11.46
C LEU A 210 7.81 10.62 -10.16
N LEU A 211 6.63 10.56 -9.52
CA LEU A 211 6.36 11.24 -8.25
C LEU A 211 6.72 10.38 -7.03
N GLY A 212 7.13 9.13 -7.24
CA GLY A 212 7.43 8.19 -6.17
C GLY A 212 6.24 7.79 -5.28
N VAL A 213 5.03 8.25 -5.60
CA VAL A 213 3.82 8.03 -4.80
C VAL A 213 2.97 6.93 -5.41
N VAL A 214 2.36 6.11 -4.55
CA VAL A 214 1.34 5.12 -4.90
C VAL A 214 0.34 5.00 -3.74
N THR A 215 -0.93 4.76 -4.08
CA THR A 215 -1.96 4.44 -3.08
C THR A 215 -2.73 3.17 -3.51
N ASN A 216 -4.02 3.27 -3.72
CA ASN A 216 -4.90 2.17 -4.08
C ASN A 216 -5.71 2.54 -5.33
N SER A 217 -6.89 1.93 -5.51
CA SER A 217 -7.82 2.29 -6.60
C SER A 217 -8.16 3.78 -6.61
N PRO A 218 -8.40 4.39 -7.78
CA PRO A 218 -8.39 3.81 -9.14
C PRO A 218 -6.98 3.57 -9.71
N THR A 219 -6.87 3.45 -11.06
CA THR A 219 -5.59 3.25 -11.75
C THR A 219 -4.62 4.42 -11.58
N TYR A 220 -3.34 4.16 -11.74
CA TYR A 220 -2.29 5.16 -11.52
C TYR A 220 -2.42 6.38 -12.44
N ASP A 221 -2.75 6.18 -13.70
CA ASP A 221 -3.01 7.26 -14.66
C ASP A 221 -4.21 8.13 -14.30
N TRP A 222 -5.24 7.54 -13.66
CA TRP A 222 -6.34 8.30 -13.12
C TRP A 222 -5.88 9.23 -11.97
N HIS A 223 -5.04 8.72 -11.06
CA HIS A 223 -4.48 9.55 -9.98
C HIS A 223 -3.68 10.73 -10.53
N LEU A 224 -2.87 10.51 -11.57
CA LEU A 224 -2.13 11.59 -12.24
C LEU A 224 -3.08 12.60 -12.88
N THR A 225 -4.18 12.15 -13.48
CA THR A 225 -5.21 13.02 -14.04
C THR A 225 -5.89 13.85 -12.95
N ASN A 226 -6.29 13.21 -11.85
CA ASN A 226 -6.91 13.89 -10.71
C ASN A 226 -5.98 14.93 -10.06
N LEU A 227 -4.68 14.67 -10.04
CA LEU A 227 -3.69 15.62 -9.46
C LEU A 227 -3.76 16.99 -10.15
N ARG A 228 -4.20 17.07 -11.40
CA ARG A 228 -4.38 18.34 -12.14
C ARG A 228 -5.40 19.29 -11.49
N ASN A 229 -6.32 18.77 -10.68
CA ASN A 229 -7.25 19.59 -9.89
C ASN A 229 -6.57 20.26 -8.68
N HIS A 230 -5.32 19.87 -8.35
CA HIS A 230 -4.61 20.27 -7.14
C HIS A 230 -3.25 20.94 -7.45
N ILE A 231 -3.02 21.39 -8.68
CA ILE A 231 -1.74 21.99 -9.11
C ILE A 231 -1.38 23.29 -8.39
N GLY A 232 -2.35 23.92 -7.71
CA GLY A 232 -2.12 25.13 -6.92
C GLY A 232 -1.53 24.89 -5.52
N LEU A 233 -1.45 23.64 -5.07
CA LEU A 233 -0.87 23.32 -3.77
C LEU A 233 0.64 23.61 -3.75
N SER A 234 1.07 24.37 -2.73
CA SER A 234 2.46 24.81 -2.58
C SER A 234 2.84 24.89 -1.10
N PRO A 235 4.08 24.59 -0.70
CA PRO A 235 4.57 24.83 0.66
C PRO A 235 4.72 26.32 0.97
N ALA A 236 4.80 27.18 -0.07
CA ALA A 236 4.94 28.63 0.11
C ALA A 236 3.63 29.23 0.62
N ALA A 237 3.75 30.16 1.59
CA ALA A 237 2.61 30.93 2.04
C ALA A 237 2.07 31.85 0.93
N GLU A 238 0.75 32.04 0.90
CA GLU A 238 0.12 33.00 0.00
C GLU A 238 0.58 34.45 0.32
N LYS A 239 0.56 35.28 -0.68
CA LYS A 239 0.91 36.73 -0.50
C LYS A 239 -0.32 37.48 0.00
N PRO A 240 -0.13 38.54 0.82
CA PRO A 240 -1.20 39.46 1.16
C PRO A 240 -1.83 40.09 -0.09
N ILE A 241 -3.13 40.34 -0.03
CA ILE A 241 -3.88 41.05 -1.08
C ILE A 241 -4.50 42.31 -0.49
N THR A 242 -4.66 43.39 -1.30
CA THR A 242 -5.33 44.61 -0.88
C THR A 242 -6.59 44.79 -1.73
N ILE A 243 -7.73 44.99 -1.05
CA ILE A 243 -9.02 45.27 -1.65
C ILE A 243 -9.59 46.48 -0.92
N ASP A 244 -10.03 47.46 -1.67
CA ASP A 244 -10.61 48.72 -1.14
C ASP A 244 -9.75 49.39 -0.04
N GLY A 245 -8.41 49.40 -0.25
CA GLY A 245 -7.48 50.00 0.69
C GLY A 245 -7.20 49.18 1.95
N ARG A 246 -7.84 48.03 2.14
CA ARG A 246 -7.61 47.12 3.28
C ARG A 246 -6.76 45.93 2.85
N THR A 247 -5.67 45.70 3.58
CA THR A 247 -4.78 44.55 3.34
C THR A 247 -5.28 43.32 4.12
N PHE A 248 -5.41 42.20 3.41
CA PHE A 248 -5.74 40.87 3.95
C PHE A 248 -4.48 40.02 3.87
N SER A 249 -3.91 39.72 5.02
CA SER A 249 -2.74 38.85 5.14
C SER A 249 -3.16 37.40 5.45
N PRO A 250 -2.38 36.39 4.99
CA PRO A 250 -2.62 35.00 5.34
C PRO A 250 -2.59 34.78 6.86
N LEU A 251 -3.39 33.83 7.33
CA LEU A 251 -3.40 33.42 8.73
C LEU A 251 -2.38 32.29 8.95
N GLY A 252 -1.17 32.68 9.37
CA GLY A 252 -0.10 31.74 9.71
C GLY A 252 0.61 31.11 8.50
N ALA A 253 1.47 30.12 8.78
CA ALA A 253 2.20 29.34 7.78
C ALA A 253 1.32 28.23 7.14
N GLY A 254 1.76 27.72 5.99
CA GLY A 254 1.08 26.59 5.32
C GLY A 254 -0.16 26.98 4.50
N THR A 255 -0.41 28.28 4.29
CA THR A 255 -1.60 28.74 3.54
C THR A 255 -1.60 28.31 2.08
N GLY A 256 -0.45 28.04 1.47
CA GLY A 256 -0.36 27.49 0.13
C GLY A 256 -0.79 26.01 0.02
N LEU A 257 -0.97 25.32 1.15
CA LEU A 257 -1.52 23.97 1.21
C LEU A 257 -3.03 23.97 1.56
N ARG A 258 -3.68 25.12 1.52
CA ARG A 258 -5.12 25.24 1.75
C ARG A 258 -5.88 24.47 0.69
N GLY A 259 -6.84 23.62 1.11
CA GLY A 259 -7.55 22.68 0.23
C GLY A 259 -6.83 21.34 0.02
N LEU A 260 -5.71 21.10 0.73
CA LEU A 260 -5.10 19.77 0.75
C LEU A 260 -6.13 18.74 1.28
N PRO A 261 -6.45 17.67 0.51
CA PRO A 261 -7.42 16.68 0.95
C PRO A 261 -7.00 15.98 2.25
N GLY A 262 -7.89 15.95 3.25
CA GLY A 262 -7.59 15.41 4.58
C GLY A 262 -8.18 14.04 4.88
N ASP A 263 -9.10 13.55 4.05
CA ASP A 263 -9.75 12.26 4.23
C ASP A 263 -8.82 11.07 3.89
N PHE A 264 -9.28 9.85 4.19
CA PHE A 264 -8.50 8.63 4.02
C PHE A 264 -8.76 7.90 2.69
N THR A 265 -9.49 8.48 1.76
CA THR A 265 -9.68 7.86 0.44
C THR A 265 -8.37 7.80 -0.35
N PRO A 266 -8.19 6.79 -1.23
CA PRO A 266 -6.97 6.70 -2.03
C PRO A 266 -6.65 7.95 -2.86
N PRO A 267 -7.63 8.61 -3.53
CA PRO A 267 -7.38 9.86 -4.23
C PRO A 267 -6.87 10.99 -3.33
N ALA A 268 -7.49 11.18 -2.17
CA ALA A 268 -7.09 12.21 -1.21
C ALA A 268 -5.67 11.95 -0.68
N ARG A 269 -5.36 10.70 -0.33
CA ARG A 269 -4.03 10.29 0.15
C ARG A 269 -2.97 10.45 -0.94
N PHE A 270 -3.29 10.16 -2.21
CA PHE A 270 -2.37 10.36 -3.33
C PHE A 270 -1.97 11.83 -3.46
N VAL A 271 -2.95 12.74 -3.52
CA VAL A 271 -2.70 14.20 -3.59
C VAL A 271 -1.88 14.68 -2.40
N ARG A 272 -2.26 14.27 -1.18
CA ARG A 272 -1.54 14.65 0.05
C ARG A 272 -0.11 14.14 0.07
N ALA A 273 0.11 12.89 -0.36
CA ALA A 273 1.44 12.31 -0.45
C ALA A 273 2.34 13.06 -1.45
N VAL A 274 1.83 13.40 -2.64
CA VAL A 274 2.57 14.20 -3.62
C VAL A 274 2.92 15.57 -3.05
N ALA A 275 1.96 16.27 -2.43
CA ALA A 275 2.19 17.60 -1.87
C ALA A 275 3.23 17.58 -0.75
N LEU A 276 3.16 16.60 0.16
CA LEU A 276 4.10 16.52 1.29
C LEU A 276 5.49 16.04 0.86
N THR A 277 5.61 15.10 -0.07
CA THR A 277 6.92 14.68 -0.59
C THR A 277 7.60 15.80 -1.40
N ALA A 278 6.84 16.52 -2.22
CA ALA A 278 7.35 17.68 -2.96
C ALA A 278 7.75 18.85 -2.05
N SER A 279 7.23 18.90 -0.83
CA SER A 279 7.55 19.91 0.18
C SER A 279 8.69 19.50 1.12
N ALA A 280 9.20 18.29 0.99
CA ALA A 280 10.29 17.81 1.83
C ALA A 280 11.52 18.69 1.65
N ARG A 281 12.18 19.02 2.79
CA ARG A 281 13.44 19.76 2.77
C ARG A 281 14.55 18.95 2.07
N PRO A 282 15.64 19.57 1.62
CA PRO A 282 16.81 18.84 1.19
C PRO A 282 17.30 17.87 2.29
N LEU A 283 17.48 16.61 1.93
CA LEU A 283 17.90 15.54 2.83
C LEU A 283 19.37 15.22 2.59
N LYS A 284 20.13 14.99 3.65
CA LYS A 284 21.57 14.79 3.57
C LYS A 284 21.92 13.37 3.10
N ASP A 285 21.33 12.38 3.74
CA ASP A 285 21.68 10.96 3.59
C ASP A 285 20.45 10.04 3.77
N GLY A 286 20.65 8.74 3.54
CA GLY A 286 19.61 7.74 3.65
C GLY A 286 18.92 7.69 5.01
N PRO A 287 19.65 7.66 6.15
CA PRO A 287 19.02 7.72 7.47
C PRO A 287 18.12 8.94 7.69
N GLU A 288 18.54 10.12 7.26
CA GLU A 288 17.72 11.33 7.35
C GLU A 288 16.46 11.19 6.48
N ALA A 289 16.59 10.64 5.27
CA ALA A 289 15.46 10.39 4.37
C ALA A 289 14.47 9.38 4.95
N VAL A 290 14.94 8.35 5.65
CA VAL A 290 14.08 7.38 6.35
C VAL A 290 13.21 8.07 7.41
N PHE A 291 13.81 8.88 8.27
CA PHE A 291 13.06 9.56 9.32
C PHE A 291 12.14 10.65 8.79
N GLU A 292 12.52 11.33 7.70
CA GLU A 292 11.62 12.26 7.02
C GLU A 292 10.43 11.53 6.38
N ALA A 293 10.69 10.36 5.74
CA ALA A 293 9.62 9.53 5.21
C ALA A 293 8.63 9.09 6.31
N PHE A 294 9.11 8.66 7.47
CA PHE A 294 8.25 8.32 8.60
C PHE A 294 7.44 9.53 9.09
N ARG A 295 8.05 10.73 9.17
CA ARG A 295 7.34 11.96 9.56
C ARG A 295 6.23 12.31 8.58
N ILE A 296 6.48 12.20 7.27
CA ILE A 296 5.46 12.40 6.24
C ILE A 296 4.34 11.36 6.41
N LEU A 297 4.72 10.09 6.56
CA LEU A 297 3.77 8.98 6.66
C LEU A 297 2.94 8.99 7.95
N ASP A 298 3.40 9.66 9.01
CA ASP A 298 2.58 9.87 10.22
C ASP A 298 1.27 10.63 9.93
N SER A 299 1.23 11.46 8.88
CA SER A 299 0.00 12.14 8.45
C SER A 299 -1.01 11.22 7.74
N PHE A 300 -0.63 9.97 7.48
CA PHE A 300 -1.46 8.94 6.83
C PHE A 300 -1.90 7.84 7.79
N ASN A 301 -1.52 7.92 9.06
CA ASN A 301 -1.91 6.93 10.05
C ASN A 301 -3.43 6.96 10.27
N PHE A 302 -4.08 5.84 9.98
CA PHE A 302 -5.49 5.65 10.32
C PHE A 302 -5.61 5.42 11.82
N THR A 303 -6.34 6.32 12.48
CA THR A 303 -6.70 6.08 13.87
C THR A 303 -7.68 4.91 13.95
N VAL A 304 -7.52 4.09 14.98
CA VAL A 304 -8.42 2.95 15.23
C VAL A 304 -9.86 3.46 15.31
N GLY A 305 -10.74 2.91 14.49
CA GLY A 305 -12.14 3.31 14.39
C GLY A 305 -12.46 4.41 13.38
N SER A 306 -11.47 5.05 12.72
CA SER A 306 -11.74 6.09 11.72
C SER A 306 -12.32 5.56 10.40
N THR A 307 -12.28 4.25 10.19
CA THR A 307 -12.77 3.58 8.97
C THR A 307 -13.82 2.50 9.26
N GLY A 308 -14.31 2.41 10.49
CA GLY A 308 -15.30 1.43 10.93
C GLY A 308 -16.60 2.06 11.41
N ALA A 309 -17.60 1.23 11.70
CA ALA A 309 -18.82 1.67 12.36
C ALA A 309 -18.54 2.01 13.84
N PRO A 310 -19.22 3.02 14.42
CA PRO A 310 -18.98 3.46 15.80
C PRO A 310 -19.17 2.35 16.86
N GLU A 311 -20.05 1.40 16.59
CA GLU A 311 -20.38 0.28 17.49
C GLU A 311 -19.44 -0.91 17.33
N GLN A 312 -18.48 -0.84 16.41
CA GLN A 312 -17.57 -1.93 16.10
C GLN A 312 -16.57 -2.12 17.26
N ARG A 313 -16.41 -3.37 17.71
CA ARG A 313 -15.36 -3.70 18.70
C ARG A 313 -13.98 -3.54 18.05
N ALA A 314 -12.95 -3.31 18.87
CA ALA A 314 -11.60 -3.09 18.38
C ALA A 314 -11.08 -4.26 17.52
N GLU A 315 -11.39 -5.50 17.91
CA GLU A 315 -11.01 -6.71 17.17
C GLU A 315 -11.72 -6.87 15.83
N ASP A 316 -12.85 -6.22 15.64
CA ASP A 316 -13.65 -6.26 14.41
C ASP A 316 -13.30 -5.11 13.44
N ILE A 317 -12.38 -4.23 13.80
CA ILE A 317 -11.97 -3.10 12.98
C ILE A 317 -11.30 -3.60 11.70
N VAL A 318 -11.90 -3.23 10.57
CA VAL A 318 -11.49 -3.71 9.25
C VAL A 318 -10.19 -3.12 8.76
N SER A 319 -9.81 -1.92 9.23
CA SER A 319 -8.57 -1.27 8.79
C SER A 319 -8.04 -0.31 9.84
N ALA A 320 -6.73 -0.43 10.11
CA ALA A 320 -5.93 0.53 10.87
C ALA A 320 -4.50 0.49 10.32
N THR A 321 -3.75 1.58 10.48
CA THR A 321 -2.31 1.57 10.13
C THR A 321 -1.57 0.70 11.15
N GLN A 322 -1.19 -0.49 10.75
CA GLN A 322 -0.55 -1.48 11.63
C GLN A 322 0.96 -1.36 11.67
N ILE A 323 1.56 -1.06 10.51
CA ILE A 323 3.01 -0.98 10.36
C ILE A 323 3.36 0.13 9.37
N THR A 324 4.47 0.80 9.63
CA THR A 324 5.10 1.72 8.68
C THR A 324 6.50 1.21 8.39
N THR A 325 6.84 1.10 7.10
CA THR A 325 8.14 0.61 6.64
C THR A 325 8.88 1.66 5.85
N ALA A 326 10.20 1.52 5.77
CA ALA A 326 11.05 2.25 4.85
C ALA A 326 12.21 1.37 4.40
N ALA A 327 12.57 1.42 3.13
CA ALA A 327 13.71 0.74 2.57
C ALA A 327 14.68 1.77 1.97
N ASP A 328 15.89 1.84 2.52
CA ASP A 328 17.01 2.53 1.91
C ASP A 328 17.63 1.61 0.87
N LEU A 329 17.32 1.85 -0.39
CA LEU A 329 17.62 0.94 -1.49
C LEU A 329 19.13 0.86 -1.77
N ARG A 330 19.83 1.98 -1.73
CA ARG A 330 21.28 2.05 -1.94
C ARG A 330 22.05 1.38 -0.81
N ASN A 331 21.66 1.64 0.42
CA ASN A 331 22.30 1.06 1.59
C ASN A 331 21.78 -0.33 1.94
N ARG A 332 20.68 -0.78 1.30
CA ARG A 332 20.07 -2.11 1.50
C ARG A 332 19.66 -2.35 2.95
N VAL A 333 19.01 -1.35 3.54
CA VAL A 333 18.54 -1.40 4.92
C VAL A 333 17.01 -1.29 4.93
N PHE A 334 16.37 -2.25 5.56
CA PHE A 334 14.93 -2.28 5.75
C PHE A 334 14.60 -1.79 7.16
N TYR A 335 13.73 -0.78 7.28
CA TYR A 335 13.30 -0.16 8.53
C TYR A 335 11.80 -0.36 8.72
N PHE A 336 11.37 -0.46 9.97
CA PHE A 336 9.94 -0.50 10.29
C PHE A 336 9.66 -0.16 11.75
N HIS A 337 8.41 0.24 12.02
CA HIS A 337 7.80 0.29 13.33
C HIS A 337 6.32 -0.10 13.23
N SER A 338 5.73 -0.58 14.31
CA SER A 338 4.32 -0.98 14.35
C SER A 338 3.45 0.03 15.11
N MET A 339 2.12 -0.11 15.01
CA MET A 339 1.18 0.68 15.79
C MET A 339 1.31 0.42 17.30
N TRP A 340 1.76 -0.78 17.66
CA TRP A 340 1.89 -1.21 19.05
C TRP A 340 3.21 -0.80 19.67
N ASP A 341 4.27 -0.70 18.85
CA ASP A 341 5.59 -0.27 19.29
C ASP A 341 6.22 0.62 18.21
N ARG A 342 6.27 1.92 18.52
CA ARG A 342 6.78 2.94 17.59
C ARG A 342 8.32 3.05 17.60
N GLN A 343 9.00 2.20 18.36
CA GLN A 343 10.45 2.10 18.27
C GLN A 343 10.85 1.57 16.91
N VAL A 344 11.63 2.36 16.16
CA VAL A 344 12.12 1.99 14.84
C VAL A 344 13.13 0.84 14.95
N ARG A 345 12.89 -0.20 14.16
CA ARG A 345 13.79 -1.35 13.98
C ARG A 345 14.37 -1.32 12.59
N LYS A 346 15.55 -1.89 12.42
CA LYS A 346 16.17 -2.02 11.10
C LYS A 346 16.82 -3.38 10.91
N LEU A 347 16.84 -3.83 9.66
CA LEU A 347 17.59 -4.97 9.19
C LEU A 347 18.53 -4.50 8.08
N ASP A 348 19.84 -4.62 8.31
CA ASP A 348 20.87 -4.33 7.29
C ASP A 348 21.16 -5.60 6.49
N LEU A 349 20.71 -5.63 5.24
CA LEU A 349 20.85 -6.80 4.37
C LEU A 349 22.33 -7.08 4.01
N LYS A 350 23.21 -6.08 4.12
CA LYS A 350 24.65 -6.28 3.89
C LYS A 350 25.33 -7.10 4.99
N SER A 351 24.71 -7.17 6.17
CA SER A 351 25.19 -8.00 7.28
C SER A 351 24.79 -9.48 7.15
N ILE A 352 24.00 -9.83 6.14
CA ILE A 352 23.46 -11.19 5.96
C ILE A 352 24.20 -11.87 4.81
N ASP A 353 24.79 -13.03 5.07
CA ASP A 353 25.30 -13.89 4.01
C ASP A 353 24.17 -14.78 3.46
N PHE A 354 23.47 -14.27 2.47
CA PHE A 354 22.34 -14.96 1.84
C PHE A 354 22.71 -16.28 1.13
N SER A 355 24.00 -16.59 1.01
CA SER A 355 24.44 -17.89 0.48
C SER A 355 24.50 -18.98 1.56
N ARG A 356 24.42 -18.59 2.85
CA ARG A 356 24.61 -19.50 3.99
C ARG A 356 23.40 -19.62 4.90
N ILE A 357 22.41 -18.71 4.79
CA ILE A 357 21.19 -18.83 5.57
C ILE A 357 20.23 -19.85 4.95
N GLU A 358 19.35 -20.37 5.76
CA GLU A 358 18.15 -21.09 5.31
C GLU A 358 16.96 -20.13 5.25
N LYS A 359 15.87 -20.57 4.61
CA LYS A 359 14.59 -19.85 4.68
C LYS A 359 14.15 -19.73 6.13
N THR A 360 14.07 -18.51 6.65
CA THR A 360 13.93 -18.25 8.08
C THR A 360 12.90 -17.18 8.36
N VAL A 361 12.04 -17.41 9.36
CA VAL A 361 11.19 -16.38 9.95
C VAL A 361 12.01 -15.64 10.99
N LEU A 362 12.10 -14.33 10.86
CA LEU A 362 12.67 -13.44 11.85
C LEU A 362 11.55 -12.74 12.60
N GLU A 363 11.47 -13.01 13.91
CA GLU A 363 10.57 -12.28 14.78
C GLU A 363 11.12 -10.87 15.02
N SER A 364 10.28 -9.86 14.88
CA SER A 364 10.71 -8.47 15.03
C SER A 364 11.07 -8.08 16.46
N GLY A 365 10.64 -8.90 17.43
CA GLY A 365 10.73 -8.58 18.86
C GLY A 365 9.82 -7.41 19.25
N ALA A 366 8.91 -6.97 18.35
CA ALA A 366 7.96 -5.92 18.68
C ALA A 366 6.96 -6.42 19.73
N SER A 367 6.89 -5.70 20.84
CA SER A 367 5.83 -5.90 21.83
C SER A 367 4.50 -5.37 21.28
N ARG A 368 3.38 -5.99 21.69
CA ARG A 368 2.03 -5.41 21.47
C ARG A 368 1.68 -4.33 22.48
N THR A 369 2.61 -3.96 23.35
CA THR A 369 2.51 -2.85 24.27
C THR A 369 3.56 -1.81 23.91
N GLN A 370 3.16 -0.52 23.94
CA GLN A 370 4.08 0.57 23.66
C GLN A 370 5.22 0.60 24.68
N THR A 371 6.45 0.55 24.19
CA THR A 371 7.65 0.75 25.03
C THR A 371 7.77 2.21 25.38
N VAL A 372 7.80 2.51 26.70
CA VAL A 372 7.99 3.86 27.23
C VAL A 372 9.28 3.90 28.03
N ARG A 373 10.19 4.82 27.71
CA ARG A 373 11.39 5.09 28.50
C ARG A 373 11.06 6.09 29.60
N GLU A 374 11.18 5.67 30.84
CA GLU A 374 11.05 6.54 32.00
C GLU A 374 12.31 7.44 32.13
N LEU A 375 12.12 8.73 32.26
CA LEU A 375 13.20 9.65 32.60
C LEU A 375 13.29 9.79 34.14
N ARG A 376 14.48 9.58 34.67
CA ARG A 376 14.73 9.72 36.11
C ARG A 376 15.55 10.97 36.38
N VAL A 377 15.15 11.73 37.39
CA VAL A 377 15.89 12.92 37.84
C VAL A 377 17.18 12.48 38.51
N GLY A 378 18.34 12.93 38.02
CA GLY A 378 19.64 12.65 38.57
C GLY A 378 20.45 11.51 37.91
N GLU A 379 19.91 10.89 36.82
CA GLU A 379 20.68 10.02 35.93
C GLU A 379 21.02 10.80 34.67
N GLY A 380 22.16 11.48 34.64
CA GLY A 380 22.73 12.22 33.51
C GLY A 380 24.16 11.78 33.23
#